data_a915dc36c5ccf0bf311aa2b6c857ee99
#
_entry.id   a915dc36c5ccf0bf311aa2b6c857ee99
#
_cell.length_a   1.000
_cell.length_b   1.000
_cell.length_c   1.000
_cell.angle_alpha   90.00
_cell.angle_beta   90.00
_cell.angle_gamma   90.00
#
_symmetry.space_group_name_H-M   'P 1'
#
loop_
_entity.id
_entity.type
_entity.pdbx_description
1 polymer ?
#
loop_
_entity_poly.entity_id
_entity_poly.type
_entity_poly.pdbx_seq_one_letter_code
_entity_poly.pdbx_strand_id
1 'polypeptide(L)'
;MSHELKTGGDRGYLRIATEEAFATREQIDCYLRMVKDGTADKGMVSLWGFYARSPSERATQIIERLLDLGSQRIRHMDETGIDRAILALTSPGAQPLPDIAEARGLAARANDYLAGQVAAHRDRYVGMTTVAPQDPEWSAREIVRGARELGFKGVQINSHTRGQYLDHPKFDPIFCALADTGQPLYIHPATPPDSMIGPMLEAGLDGAIFGFGVETGLHLLRLITSGIFDRYPQLQIMVGHMGEALPFWVYRLDYMHQASVRSGRYPFMKPLQKTILEYLRSNVLITTSGMAWAPAILFTQQVVGEDRVMYAMDYPYQFHADEVRTHDNLAIAPATKKKLMQTNAERWFSL
;
A
#
# COMPACT_ATOMS: atom_id res chain seq x y z
N MET A 1 9.09 -23.70 23.37
CA MET A 1 7.65 -24.09 23.38
C MET A 1 6.95 -23.21 22.38
N SER A 2 6.57 -23.78 21.23
CA SER A 2 5.77 -23.07 20.23
C SER A 2 4.35 -22.92 20.80
N HIS A 3 4.00 -21.72 21.26
CA HIS A 3 2.60 -21.39 21.50
C HIS A 3 1.91 -21.34 20.15
N GLU A 4 1.04 -22.29 19.86
CA GLU A 4 0.12 -22.20 18.72
C GLU A 4 -0.64 -20.88 18.79
N LEU A 5 -0.59 -20.12 17.70
CA LEU A 5 -1.38 -18.91 17.56
C LEU A 5 -2.85 -19.34 17.40
N LYS A 6 -3.69 -18.94 18.35
CA LYS A 6 -5.10 -19.30 18.36
C LYS A 6 -5.85 -18.60 17.21
N THR A 7 -6.72 -19.30 16.52
CA THR A 7 -7.67 -18.72 15.54
C THR A 7 -8.73 -17.85 16.22
N GLY A 8 -9.39 -16.94 15.47
CA GLY A 8 -10.18 -15.80 15.92
C GLY A 8 -11.07 -15.96 17.17
N GLY A 9 -11.68 -17.13 17.39
CA GLY A 9 -12.68 -17.33 18.46
C GLY A 9 -12.22 -17.13 19.90
N ASP A 10 -10.95 -17.39 20.19
CA ASP A 10 -10.46 -17.43 21.60
C ASP A 10 -9.81 -16.11 22.07
N ARG A 11 -9.50 -15.17 21.19
CA ARG A 11 -8.81 -13.91 21.53
C ARG A 11 -9.68 -12.66 21.53
N GLY A 12 -10.95 -12.79 21.13
CA GLY A 12 -11.91 -11.69 21.11
C GLY A 12 -11.83 -10.74 19.94
N TYR A 13 -10.98 -11.01 18.94
CA TYR A 13 -10.86 -10.26 17.68
C TYR A 13 -10.31 -11.15 16.54
N LEU A 14 -10.64 -10.77 15.30
CA LEU A 14 -10.01 -11.30 14.11
C LEU A 14 -8.70 -10.56 13.82
N ARG A 15 -7.76 -11.24 13.17
CA ARG A 15 -6.58 -10.59 12.56
C ARG A 15 -6.83 -10.41 11.08
N ILE A 16 -7.10 -9.17 10.68
CA ILE A 16 -7.31 -8.78 9.28
C ILE A 16 -6.06 -8.04 8.82
N ALA A 17 -5.24 -8.73 8.01
CA ALA A 17 -4.03 -8.15 7.45
C ALA A 17 -4.36 -7.33 6.21
N THR A 18 -3.99 -6.04 6.20
CA THR A 18 -4.49 -5.06 5.23
C THR A 18 -3.54 -4.72 4.09
N GLU A 19 -2.35 -5.35 4.07
CA GLU A 19 -1.32 -5.11 3.05
C GLU A 19 -0.60 -6.41 2.74
N GLU A 20 -1.24 -7.22 1.85
CA GLU A 20 -0.76 -8.55 1.52
C GLU A 20 -0.62 -8.71 0.01
N ALA A 21 0.62 -8.92 -0.46
CA ALA A 21 0.90 -8.92 -1.89
C ALA A 21 0.61 -10.27 -2.56
N PHE A 22 0.23 -10.21 -3.84
CA PHE A 22 0.22 -11.33 -4.77
C PHE A 22 0.80 -10.91 -6.13
N ALA A 23 1.14 -11.87 -6.97
CA ALA A 23 1.51 -11.64 -8.35
C ALA A 23 0.77 -12.59 -9.28
N THR A 24 0.67 -12.22 -10.56
CA THR A 24 0.34 -13.15 -11.63
C THR A 24 1.59 -13.59 -12.37
N ARG A 25 1.57 -14.79 -12.97
CA ARG A 25 2.69 -15.25 -13.80
C ARG A 25 2.97 -14.25 -14.93
N GLU A 26 1.92 -13.75 -15.56
CA GLU A 26 2.04 -12.77 -16.64
C GLU A 26 2.77 -11.49 -16.19
N GLN A 27 2.47 -10.99 -14.99
CA GLN A 27 3.16 -9.83 -14.44
C GLN A 27 4.65 -10.08 -14.26
N ILE A 28 5.02 -11.22 -13.65
CA ILE A 28 6.43 -11.59 -13.46
C ILE A 28 7.15 -11.72 -14.81
N ASP A 29 6.56 -12.43 -15.77
CA ASP A 29 7.14 -12.61 -17.09
C ASP A 29 7.30 -11.27 -17.83
N CYS A 30 6.36 -10.35 -17.67
CA CYS A 30 6.44 -8.99 -18.19
C CYS A 30 7.63 -8.22 -17.60
N TYR A 31 7.82 -8.26 -16.29
CA TYR A 31 8.92 -7.59 -15.60
C TYR A 31 10.29 -8.15 -16.03
N LEU A 32 10.41 -9.48 -16.11
CA LEU A 32 11.63 -10.13 -16.54
C LEU A 32 11.99 -9.78 -18.01
N ARG A 33 10.96 -9.68 -18.87
CA ARG A 33 11.12 -9.23 -20.25
C ARG A 33 11.62 -7.78 -20.27
N MET A 34 11.01 -6.86 -19.54
CA MET A 34 11.41 -5.45 -19.49
C MET A 34 12.87 -5.28 -19.02
N VAL A 35 13.27 -6.02 -17.99
CA VAL A 35 14.67 -6.02 -17.51
C VAL A 35 15.62 -6.55 -18.59
N LYS A 36 15.27 -7.64 -19.28
CA LYS A 36 16.06 -8.25 -20.33
C LYS A 36 16.22 -7.34 -21.56
N ASP A 37 15.12 -6.68 -21.95
CA ASP A 37 15.07 -5.85 -23.16
C ASP A 37 15.57 -4.40 -22.90
N GLY A 38 15.95 -4.07 -21.66
CA GLY A 38 16.47 -2.75 -21.28
C GLY A 38 15.42 -1.63 -21.31
N THR A 39 14.12 -1.98 -21.22
CA THR A 39 13.02 -1.01 -21.18
C THR A 39 12.57 -0.67 -19.76
N ALA A 40 13.10 -1.38 -18.75
CA ALA A 40 12.86 -1.13 -17.34
C ALA A 40 13.63 0.11 -16.85
N ASP A 41 13.02 0.88 -15.94
CA ASP A 41 13.75 1.95 -15.25
C ASP A 41 14.78 1.39 -14.25
N LYS A 42 15.60 2.27 -13.68
CA LYS A 42 16.69 1.85 -12.78
C LYS A 42 16.19 1.11 -11.54
N GLY A 43 15.04 1.53 -10.99
CA GLY A 43 14.45 0.89 -9.84
C GLY A 43 13.95 -0.52 -10.13
N MET A 44 13.30 -0.72 -11.28
CA MET A 44 12.92 -2.06 -11.74
C MET A 44 14.13 -2.95 -12.00
N VAL A 45 15.19 -2.41 -12.62
CA VAL A 45 16.44 -3.16 -12.85
C VAL A 45 17.06 -3.57 -11.52
N SER A 46 17.08 -2.70 -10.51
CA SER A 46 17.56 -3.02 -9.17
C SER A 46 16.73 -4.13 -8.53
N LEU A 47 15.42 -3.93 -8.40
CA LEU A 47 14.52 -4.83 -7.66
C LEU A 47 14.24 -6.13 -8.42
N TRP A 48 13.67 -6.03 -9.63
CA TRP A 48 13.25 -7.22 -10.39
C TRP A 48 14.41 -7.90 -11.11
N GLY A 49 15.46 -7.14 -11.45
CA GLY A 49 16.71 -7.73 -11.90
C GLY A 49 17.42 -8.54 -10.83
N PHE A 50 17.26 -8.18 -9.55
CA PHE A 50 17.70 -9.03 -8.43
C PHE A 50 16.92 -10.34 -8.40
N TYR A 51 15.59 -10.30 -8.38
CA TYR A 51 14.77 -11.52 -8.37
C TYR A 51 15.01 -12.42 -9.59
N ALA A 52 15.31 -11.83 -10.77
CA ALA A 52 15.60 -12.57 -11.99
C ALA A 52 16.91 -13.38 -11.91
N ARG A 53 17.90 -12.92 -11.15
CA ARG A 53 19.26 -13.46 -11.15
C ARG A 53 19.70 -14.06 -9.83
N SER A 54 18.97 -13.80 -8.75
CA SER A 54 19.37 -14.21 -7.42
C SER A 54 19.26 -15.72 -7.25
N PRO A 55 20.34 -16.41 -6.84
CA PRO A 55 20.29 -17.82 -6.44
C PRO A 55 19.77 -17.99 -5.01
N SER A 56 19.35 -16.93 -4.36
CA SER A 56 18.89 -16.94 -2.97
C SER A 56 17.58 -17.72 -2.84
N GLU A 57 17.56 -18.69 -1.93
CA GLU A 57 16.35 -19.42 -1.56
C GLU A 57 15.22 -18.48 -1.13
N ARG A 58 15.54 -17.41 -0.40
CA ARG A 58 14.58 -16.38 0.00
C ARG A 58 13.93 -15.71 -1.23
N ALA A 59 14.70 -15.35 -2.25
CA ALA A 59 14.17 -14.73 -3.47
C ALA A 59 13.21 -15.67 -4.19
N THR A 60 13.59 -16.95 -4.34
CA THR A 60 12.75 -18.00 -4.93
C THR A 60 11.44 -18.16 -4.15
N GLN A 61 11.53 -18.30 -2.82
CA GLN A 61 10.37 -18.43 -1.95
C GLN A 61 9.42 -17.22 -2.03
N ILE A 62 9.94 -15.99 -2.15
CA ILE A 62 9.09 -14.80 -2.31
C ILE A 62 8.29 -14.90 -3.61
N ILE A 63 8.92 -15.24 -4.74
CA ILE A 63 8.23 -15.40 -6.04
C ILE A 63 7.16 -16.51 -5.96
N GLU A 64 7.51 -17.66 -5.40
CA GLU A 64 6.55 -18.76 -5.22
C GLU A 64 5.35 -18.35 -4.38
N ARG A 65 5.58 -17.66 -3.26
CA ARG A 65 4.53 -17.18 -2.36
C ARG A 65 3.67 -16.08 -2.98
N LEU A 66 4.23 -15.20 -3.80
CA LEU A 66 3.46 -14.20 -4.55
C LEU A 66 2.48 -14.85 -5.53
N LEU A 67 2.89 -15.93 -6.17
CA LEU A 67 2.10 -16.65 -7.18
C LEU A 67 1.05 -17.59 -6.60
N ASP A 68 1.18 -17.97 -5.33
CA ASP A 68 0.25 -18.89 -4.67
C ASP A 68 -0.81 -18.13 -3.85
N LEU A 69 -2.03 -18.11 -4.33
CA LEU A 69 -3.22 -17.70 -3.58
C LEU A 69 -4.07 -18.92 -3.16
N GLY A 70 -3.53 -20.12 -3.29
CA GLY A 70 -4.17 -21.38 -2.95
C GLY A 70 -3.71 -21.92 -1.59
N SER A 71 -3.37 -23.21 -1.57
CA SER A 71 -3.13 -23.98 -0.34
C SER A 71 -1.93 -23.51 0.48
N GLN A 72 -0.87 -23.01 -0.15
CA GLN A 72 0.30 -22.52 0.58
C GLN A 72 -0.03 -21.23 1.34
N ARG A 73 -0.66 -20.25 0.67
CA ARG A 73 -1.07 -18.99 1.28
C ARG A 73 -2.02 -19.23 2.47
N ILE A 74 -3.03 -20.07 2.28
CA ILE A 74 -3.99 -20.40 3.34
C ILE A 74 -3.28 -21.04 4.53
N ARG A 75 -2.40 -22.03 4.29
CA ARG A 75 -1.60 -22.65 5.35
C ARG A 75 -0.75 -21.63 6.11
N HIS A 76 -0.06 -20.71 5.43
CA HIS A 76 0.73 -19.66 6.07
C HIS A 76 -0.13 -18.72 6.91
N MET A 77 -1.34 -18.39 6.45
CA MET A 77 -2.30 -17.62 7.25
C MET A 77 -2.72 -18.39 8.50
N ASP A 78 -2.99 -19.69 8.38
CA ASP A 78 -3.35 -20.53 9.53
C ASP A 78 -2.20 -20.63 10.55
N GLU A 79 -0.97 -20.87 10.08
CA GLU A 79 0.25 -20.92 10.91
C GLU A 79 0.52 -19.64 11.68
N THR A 80 0.20 -18.48 11.10
CA THR A 80 0.36 -17.16 11.73
C THR A 80 -0.91 -16.67 12.43
N GLY A 81 -2.02 -17.37 12.25
CA GLY A 81 -3.33 -17.03 12.83
C GLY A 81 -3.95 -15.77 12.21
N ILE A 82 -3.63 -15.47 10.95
CA ILE A 82 -4.30 -14.44 10.16
C ILE A 82 -5.63 -14.99 9.67
N ASP A 83 -6.72 -14.34 10.06
CA ASP A 83 -8.07 -14.78 9.70
C ASP A 83 -8.44 -14.35 8.29
N ARG A 84 -8.13 -13.09 7.92
CA ARG A 84 -8.41 -12.52 6.59
C ARG A 84 -7.23 -11.71 6.07
N ALA A 85 -7.03 -11.73 4.75
CA ALA A 85 -6.01 -10.96 4.04
C ALA A 85 -6.65 -10.06 3.00
N ILE A 86 -6.28 -8.77 2.98
CA ILE A 86 -6.63 -7.84 1.91
C ILE A 86 -5.50 -7.89 0.90
N LEU A 87 -5.80 -8.40 -0.29
CA LEU A 87 -4.84 -8.73 -1.33
C LEU A 87 -4.72 -7.61 -2.36
N ALA A 88 -3.47 -7.28 -2.69
CA ALA A 88 -3.15 -6.29 -3.70
C ALA A 88 -2.03 -6.78 -4.63
N LEU A 89 -2.05 -6.36 -5.90
CA LEU A 89 -1.03 -6.77 -6.87
C LEU A 89 0.33 -6.18 -6.50
N THR A 90 1.34 -7.03 -6.41
CA THR A 90 2.69 -6.61 -5.98
C THR A 90 3.25 -5.44 -6.81
N SER A 91 4.04 -4.60 -6.14
CA SER A 91 4.71 -3.44 -6.74
C SER A 91 5.67 -3.86 -7.87
N PRO A 92 5.75 -3.05 -8.93
CA PRO A 92 5.05 -1.79 -9.19
C PRO A 92 3.76 -1.93 -10.03
N GLY A 93 3.07 -3.07 -10.03
CA GLY A 93 1.79 -3.26 -10.71
C GLY A 93 1.91 -3.14 -12.24
N ALA A 94 0.93 -2.49 -12.87
CA ALA A 94 0.95 -2.21 -14.31
C ALA A 94 1.65 -0.87 -14.66
N GLN A 95 2.07 -0.11 -13.64
CA GLN A 95 2.55 1.26 -13.80
C GLN A 95 3.88 1.42 -14.56
N PRO A 96 4.83 0.46 -14.55
CA PRO A 96 6.08 0.62 -15.29
C PRO A 96 5.92 0.44 -16.81
N LEU A 97 4.85 -0.20 -17.27
CA LEU A 97 4.69 -0.47 -18.72
C LEU A 97 4.54 0.82 -19.53
N PRO A 98 5.34 0.99 -20.59
CA PRO A 98 5.24 2.17 -21.45
C PRO A 98 4.02 2.13 -22.38
N ASP A 99 3.62 0.94 -22.82
CA ASP A 99 2.44 0.75 -23.67
C ASP A 99 1.16 0.75 -22.82
N ILE A 100 0.29 1.71 -23.13
CA ILE A 100 -0.94 1.92 -22.37
C ILE A 100 -1.92 0.75 -22.52
N ALA A 101 -2.00 0.14 -23.72
CA ALA A 101 -2.90 -0.98 -23.95
C ALA A 101 -2.44 -2.23 -23.21
N GLU A 102 -1.13 -2.47 -23.18
CA GLU A 102 -0.52 -3.56 -22.41
C GLU A 102 -0.74 -3.34 -20.90
N ALA A 103 -0.53 -2.11 -20.40
CA ALA A 103 -0.74 -1.77 -18.99
C ALA A 103 -2.20 -2.00 -18.54
N ARG A 104 -3.17 -1.53 -19.33
CA ARG A 104 -4.60 -1.77 -19.09
C ARG A 104 -4.93 -3.26 -19.11
N GLY A 105 -4.42 -3.97 -20.11
CA GLY A 105 -4.64 -5.41 -20.24
C GLY A 105 -4.10 -6.20 -19.05
N LEU A 106 -2.88 -5.91 -18.60
CA LEU A 106 -2.29 -6.54 -17.42
C LEU A 106 -3.11 -6.28 -16.16
N ALA A 107 -3.49 -5.01 -15.91
CA ALA A 107 -4.29 -4.65 -14.74
C ALA A 107 -5.66 -5.36 -14.74
N ALA A 108 -6.39 -5.34 -15.86
CA ALA A 108 -7.68 -5.99 -15.95
C ALA A 108 -7.60 -7.50 -15.69
N ARG A 109 -6.65 -8.21 -16.33
CA ARG A 109 -6.49 -9.66 -16.13
C ARG A 109 -6.03 -10.01 -14.71
N ALA A 110 -5.20 -9.17 -14.08
CA ALA A 110 -4.81 -9.35 -12.69
C ALA A 110 -6.02 -9.20 -11.75
N ASN A 111 -6.91 -8.23 -12.01
CA ASN A 111 -8.14 -8.05 -11.27
C ASN A 111 -9.10 -9.24 -11.46
N ASP A 112 -9.27 -9.72 -12.68
CA ASP A 112 -10.12 -10.89 -12.95
C ASP A 112 -9.59 -12.16 -12.27
N TYR A 113 -8.27 -12.36 -12.28
CA TYR A 113 -7.62 -13.45 -11.56
C TYR A 113 -7.87 -13.33 -10.05
N LEU A 114 -7.64 -12.16 -9.46
CA LEU A 114 -7.88 -11.93 -8.04
C LEU A 114 -9.34 -12.15 -7.67
N ALA A 115 -10.29 -11.69 -8.49
CA ALA A 115 -11.72 -11.89 -8.25
C ALA A 115 -12.08 -13.38 -8.19
N GLY A 116 -11.49 -14.20 -9.05
CA GLY A 116 -11.64 -15.65 -9.00
C GLY A 116 -11.11 -16.25 -7.69
N GLN A 117 -9.95 -15.80 -7.21
CA GLN A 117 -9.37 -16.25 -5.94
C GLN A 117 -10.19 -15.81 -4.72
N VAL A 118 -10.67 -14.56 -4.73
CA VAL A 118 -11.58 -14.05 -3.67
C VAL A 118 -12.88 -14.86 -3.65
N ALA A 119 -13.44 -15.18 -4.82
CA ALA A 119 -14.65 -16.00 -4.89
C ALA A 119 -14.45 -17.43 -4.36
N ALA A 120 -13.26 -18.01 -4.58
CA ALA A 120 -12.90 -19.35 -4.06
C ALA A 120 -12.64 -19.36 -2.55
N HIS A 121 -12.23 -18.23 -1.96
CA HIS A 121 -11.82 -18.11 -0.55
C HIS A 121 -12.48 -16.90 0.13
N ARG A 122 -13.79 -16.78 0.03
CA ARG A 122 -14.59 -15.60 0.47
C ARG A 122 -14.40 -15.24 1.95
N ASP A 123 -14.16 -16.23 2.80
CA ASP A 123 -13.96 -16.01 4.23
C ASP A 123 -12.53 -15.59 4.57
N ARG A 124 -11.59 -15.72 3.63
CA ARG A 124 -10.17 -15.48 3.85
C ARG A 124 -9.63 -14.27 3.08
N TYR A 125 -10.15 -14.00 1.89
CA TYR A 125 -9.60 -12.97 1.01
C TYR A 125 -10.58 -11.82 0.76
N VAL A 126 -9.99 -10.63 0.65
CA VAL A 126 -10.62 -9.40 0.15
C VAL A 126 -9.69 -8.83 -0.92
N GLY A 127 -10.22 -8.32 -2.03
CA GLY A 127 -9.40 -7.79 -3.12
C GLY A 127 -9.34 -6.26 -3.13
N MET A 128 -8.20 -5.73 -3.60
CA MET A 128 -8.03 -4.35 -4.04
C MET A 128 -7.91 -4.29 -5.55
N THR A 129 -8.51 -3.26 -6.15
CA THR A 129 -8.41 -3.01 -7.60
C THR A 129 -7.03 -2.50 -7.96
N THR A 130 -6.40 -3.13 -8.93
CA THR A 130 -5.21 -2.61 -9.61
C THR A 130 -5.64 -1.80 -10.82
N VAL A 131 -4.95 -0.68 -11.09
CA VAL A 131 -5.22 0.20 -12.22
C VAL A 131 -3.97 0.47 -13.07
N ALA A 132 -4.16 1.11 -14.22
CA ALA A 132 -3.09 1.61 -15.09
C ALA A 132 -3.17 3.14 -15.17
N PRO A 133 -2.57 3.89 -14.21
CA PRO A 133 -2.71 5.34 -14.14
C PRO A 133 -2.14 6.09 -15.36
N GLN A 134 -1.42 5.41 -16.24
CA GLN A 134 -1.04 5.93 -17.56
C GLN A 134 -2.26 6.37 -18.39
N ASP A 135 -3.43 5.73 -18.15
CA ASP A 135 -4.74 6.09 -18.66
C ASP A 135 -5.70 6.36 -17.49
N PRO A 136 -5.80 7.60 -17.01
CA PRO A 136 -6.64 7.93 -15.86
C PRO A 136 -8.14 7.68 -16.07
N GLU A 137 -8.63 7.89 -17.29
CA GLU A 137 -10.04 7.65 -17.64
C GLU A 137 -10.38 6.16 -17.62
N TRP A 138 -9.52 5.32 -18.17
CA TRP A 138 -9.68 3.88 -18.09
C TRP A 138 -9.56 3.42 -16.63
N SER A 139 -8.60 3.94 -15.87
CA SER A 139 -8.42 3.63 -14.46
C SER A 139 -9.66 3.96 -13.63
N ALA A 140 -10.30 5.10 -13.90
CA ALA A 140 -11.56 5.48 -13.26
C ALA A 140 -12.67 4.44 -13.52
N ARG A 141 -12.81 3.99 -14.76
CA ARG A 141 -13.78 2.93 -15.11
C ARG A 141 -13.44 1.60 -14.44
N GLU A 142 -12.17 1.24 -14.36
CA GLU A 142 -11.72 0.01 -13.73
C GLU A 142 -11.93 0.03 -12.20
N ILE A 143 -11.77 1.19 -11.54
CA ILE A 143 -12.15 1.38 -10.13
C ILE A 143 -13.63 1.08 -9.92
N VAL A 144 -14.50 1.65 -10.77
CA VAL A 144 -15.94 1.40 -10.69
C VAL A 144 -16.27 -0.08 -10.95
N ARG A 145 -15.62 -0.71 -11.94
CA ARG A 145 -15.76 -2.15 -12.22
C ARG A 145 -15.34 -2.99 -11.01
N GLY A 146 -14.16 -2.70 -10.45
CA GLY A 146 -13.64 -3.39 -9.26
C GLY A 146 -14.61 -3.35 -8.08
N ALA A 147 -15.18 -2.16 -7.82
CA ALA A 147 -16.15 -1.97 -6.74
C ALA A 147 -17.47 -2.69 -6.97
N ARG A 148 -18.05 -2.55 -8.15
CA ARG A 148 -19.46 -2.94 -8.43
C ARG A 148 -19.60 -4.33 -8.98
N GLU A 149 -18.66 -4.80 -9.78
CA GLU A 149 -18.73 -6.10 -10.47
C GLU A 149 -17.85 -7.16 -9.81
N LEU A 150 -16.61 -6.78 -9.38
CA LEU A 150 -15.67 -7.73 -8.77
C LEU A 150 -15.78 -7.78 -7.24
N GLY A 151 -16.51 -6.84 -6.62
CA GLY A 151 -16.73 -6.80 -5.17
C GLY A 151 -15.49 -6.40 -4.36
N PHE A 152 -14.50 -5.78 -4.99
CA PHE A 152 -13.29 -5.30 -4.34
C PHE A 152 -13.59 -4.13 -3.39
N LYS A 153 -12.72 -3.93 -2.39
CA LYS A 153 -12.99 -3.04 -1.26
C LYS A 153 -12.03 -1.87 -1.13
N GLY A 154 -11.09 -1.75 -2.05
CA GLY A 154 -10.13 -0.67 -2.13
C GLY A 154 -9.44 -0.64 -3.48
N VAL A 155 -8.59 0.35 -3.68
CA VAL A 155 -7.80 0.54 -4.89
C VAL A 155 -6.34 0.67 -4.50
N GLN A 156 -5.43 0.01 -5.22
CA GLN A 156 -3.99 0.19 -5.02
C GLN A 156 -3.33 0.89 -6.21
N ILE A 157 -2.47 1.85 -5.91
CA ILE A 157 -1.51 2.47 -6.84
C ILE A 157 -0.13 2.43 -6.20
N ASN A 158 0.86 1.94 -6.94
CA ASN A 158 2.23 1.79 -6.45
C ASN A 158 3.00 3.10 -6.67
N SER A 159 2.75 4.06 -5.80
CA SER A 159 3.32 5.39 -5.79
C SER A 159 3.37 6.05 -7.17
N HIS A 160 4.53 6.47 -7.69
CA HIS A 160 4.61 7.17 -8.96
C HIS A 160 4.34 6.26 -10.17
N THR A 161 3.79 6.85 -11.22
CA THR A 161 3.63 6.19 -12.52
C THR A 161 4.64 6.78 -13.49
N ARG A 162 5.75 6.06 -13.73
CA ARG A 162 6.84 6.52 -14.62
C ARG A 162 7.33 7.95 -14.29
N GLY A 163 7.58 8.21 -12.99
CA GLY A 163 8.02 9.49 -12.47
C GLY A 163 6.94 10.56 -12.30
N GLN A 164 5.67 10.25 -12.56
CA GLN A 164 4.55 11.18 -12.40
C GLN A 164 3.75 10.82 -11.14
N TYR A 165 3.43 11.84 -10.35
CA TYR A 165 2.70 11.71 -9.08
C TYR A 165 1.23 12.08 -9.25
N LEU A 166 0.37 11.50 -8.41
CA LEU A 166 -1.09 11.63 -8.50
C LEU A 166 -1.60 13.05 -8.18
N ASP A 167 -0.78 13.95 -7.64
CA ASP A 167 -1.16 15.36 -7.46
C ASP A 167 -1.29 16.13 -8.78
N HIS A 168 -0.83 15.57 -9.91
CA HIS A 168 -1.00 16.19 -11.22
C HIS A 168 -2.47 16.13 -11.67
N PRO A 169 -3.06 17.24 -12.19
CA PRO A 169 -4.49 17.34 -12.51
C PRO A 169 -5.02 16.26 -13.46
N LYS A 170 -4.19 15.69 -14.33
CA LYS A 170 -4.61 14.62 -15.25
C LYS A 170 -5.16 13.38 -14.54
N PHE A 171 -4.78 13.16 -13.26
CA PHE A 171 -5.25 12.02 -12.48
C PHE A 171 -6.58 12.25 -11.76
N ASP A 172 -7.18 13.44 -11.92
CA ASP A 172 -8.45 13.78 -11.27
C ASP A 172 -9.59 12.76 -11.54
N PRO A 173 -9.71 12.14 -12.73
CA PRO A 173 -10.69 11.07 -12.97
C PRO A 173 -10.60 9.91 -11.97
N ILE A 174 -9.40 9.55 -11.53
CA ILE A 174 -9.18 8.52 -10.51
C ILE A 174 -9.81 8.94 -9.18
N PHE A 175 -9.60 10.19 -8.75
CA PHE A 175 -10.17 10.69 -7.50
C PHE A 175 -11.69 10.85 -7.56
N CYS A 176 -12.24 11.23 -8.70
CA CYS A 176 -13.69 11.23 -8.92
C CYS A 176 -14.26 9.80 -8.71
N ALA A 177 -13.65 8.79 -9.33
CA ALA A 177 -14.12 7.40 -9.20
C ALA A 177 -13.98 6.86 -7.76
N LEU A 178 -12.91 7.25 -7.05
CA LEU A 178 -12.74 6.91 -5.62
C LEU A 178 -13.82 7.57 -4.75
N ALA A 179 -14.15 8.83 -5.02
CA ALA A 179 -15.22 9.54 -4.32
C ALA A 179 -16.59 8.91 -4.58
N ASP A 180 -16.88 8.52 -5.83
CA ASP A 180 -18.13 7.87 -6.23
C ASP A 180 -18.31 6.47 -5.64
N THR A 181 -17.23 5.72 -5.49
CA THR A 181 -17.25 4.36 -4.94
C THR A 181 -17.08 4.32 -3.42
N GLY A 182 -16.58 5.40 -2.81
CA GLY A 182 -16.28 5.47 -1.38
C GLY A 182 -15.12 4.55 -0.94
N GLN A 183 -14.33 4.04 -1.90
CA GLN A 183 -13.23 3.12 -1.60
C GLN A 183 -11.96 3.87 -1.15
N PRO A 184 -11.19 3.32 -0.20
CA PRO A 184 -9.88 3.85 0.13
C PRO A 184 -8.90 3.62 -1.01
N LEU A 185 -8.00 4.60 -1.22
CA LEU A 185 -6.84 4.46 -2.09
C LEU A 185 -5.64 4.04 -1.26
N TYR A 186 -5.05 2.90 -1.56
CA TYR A 186 -3.76 2.51 -1.02
C TYR A 186 -2.62 2.99 -1.94
N ILE A 187 -1.76 3.86 -1.42
CA ILE A 187 -0.51 4.24 -2.06
C ILE A 187 0.58 3.33 -1.51
N HIS A 188 0.84 2.25 -2.24
CA HIS A 188 1.89 1.29 -1.91
C HIS A 188 3.24 1.81 -2.40
N PRO A 189 4.34 1.53 -1.69
CA PRO A 189 5.67 1.92 -2.13
C PRO A 189 6.09 1.38 -3.51
N ALA A 190 6.93 2.16 -4.16
CA ALA A 190 7.71 1.76 -5.32
C ALA A 190 9.16 2.25 -5.15
N THR A 191 10.08 1.73 -5.95
CA THR A 191 11.42 2.29 -6.04
C THR A 191 11.34 3.76 -6.48
N PRO A 192 12.18 4.67 -5.97
CA PRO A 192 12.18 6.05 -6.42
C PRO A 192 12.36 6.18 -7.93
N PRO A 193 11.76 7.21 -8.58
CA PRO A 193 11.94 7.44 -10.02
C PRO A 193 13.40 7.76 -10.37
N ASP A 194 13.75 7.60 -11.63
CA ASP A 194 15.12 7.80 -12.15
C ASP A 194 15.72 9.16 -11.80
N SER A 195 14.88 10.18 -11.64
CA SER A 195 15.29 11.53 -11.21
C SER A 195 15.73 11.64 -9.75
N MET A 196 15.44 10.64 -8.93
CA MET A 196 15.66 10.65 -7.47
C MET A 196 16.52 9.49 -6.98
N ILE A 197 16.53 8.37 -7.68
CA ILE A 197 17.07 7.10 -7.21
C ILE A 197 18.62 7.04 -7.15
N GLY A 198 19.33 7.89 -7.92
CA GLY A 198 20.80 7.79 -8.11
C GLY A 198 21.60 7.62 -6.83
N PRO A 199 21.57 8.58 -5.87
CA PRO A 199 22.33 8.47 -4.62
C PRO A 199 21.93 7.26 -3.75
N MET A 200 20.70 6.80 -3.89
CA MET A 200 20.22 5.61 -3.16
C MET A 200 20.78 4.33 -3.76
N LEU A 201 20.84 4.22 -5.10
CA LEU A 201 21.48 3.09 -5.77
C LEU A 201 22.97 2.97 -5.44
N GLU A 202 23.69 4.09 -5.42
CA GLU A 202 25.11 4.15 -5.05
C GLU A 202 25.37 3.58 -3.64
N ALA A 203 24.40 3.73 -2.73
CA ALA A 203 24.51 3.29 -1.34
C ALA A 203 23.75 1.97 -1.06
N GLY A 204 23.05 1.38 -2.04
CA GLY A 204 22.21 0.20 -1.85
C GLY A 204 20.97 0.47 -0.98
N LEU A 205 20.43 1.69 -1.03
CA LEU A 205 19.31 2.17 -0.21
C LEU A 205 18.02 2.41 -1.02
N ASP A 206 17.98 1.99 -2.26
CA ASP A 206 16.90 2.30 -3.23
C ASP A 206 15.60 1.50 -3.01
N GLY A 207 15.68 0.36 -2.32
CA GLY A 207 14.54 -0.53 -2.06
C GLY A 207 13.84 -0.26 -0.72
N ALA A 208 13.24 -1.32 -0.18
CA ALA A 208 12.49 -1.29 1.08
C ALA A 208 13.31 -0.87 2.31
N ILE A 209 14.63 -0.94 2.22
CA ILE A 209 15.52 -0.48 3.29
C ILE A 209 15.37 1.03 3.60
N PHE A 210 15.11 1.87 2.58
CA PHE A 210 14.96 3.31 2.77
C PHE A 210 14.22 4.02 1.61
N GLY A 211 14.56 3.72 0.35
CA GLY A 211 14.08 4.44 -0.83
C GLY A 211 12.56 4.43 -0.96
N PHE A 212 11.92 3.31 -0.67
CA PHE A 212 10.47 3.17 -0.67
C PHE A 212 9.80 4.16 0.26
N GLY A 213 10.24 4.25 1.51
CA GLY A 213 9.65 5.15 2.50
C GLY A 213 9.82 6.61 2.14
N VAL A 214 10.99 7.00 1.65
CA VAL A 214 11.27 8.39 1.22
C VAL A 214 10.40 8.79 0.04
N GLU A 215 10.26 7.91 -0.95
CA GLU A 215 9.48 8.17 -2.16
C GLU A 215 7.97 8.23 -1.86
N THR A 216 7.46 7.25 -1.12
CA THR A 216 6.03 7.18 -0.78
C THR A 216 5.62 8.29 0.18
N GLY A 217 6.48 8.61 1.15
CA GLY A 217 6.27 9.75 2.05
C GLY A 217 6.21 11.08 1.28
N LEU A 218 7.09 11.27 0.29
CA LEU A 218 7.03 12.41 -0.62
C LEU A 218 5.69 12.44 -1.38
N HIS A 219 5.25 11.31 -1.93
CA HIS A 219 3.99 11.24 -2.69
C HIS A 219 2.78 11.61 -1.82
N LEU A 220 2.66 11.03 -0.63
CA LEU A 220 1.57 11.38 0.29
C LEU A 220 1.61 12.86 0.66
N LEU A 221 2.79 13.42 0.95
CA LEU A 221 2.93 14.83 1.29
C LEU A 221 2.56 15.73 0.10
N ARG A 222 2.93 15.37 -1.14
CA ARG A 222 2.51 16.07 -2.37
C ARG A 222 0.99 16.09 -2.50
N LEU A 223 0.31 14.95 -2.28
CA LEU A 223 -1.14 14.88 -2.31
C LEU A 223 -1.79 15.78 -1.26
N ILE A 224 -1.34 15.73 -0.02
CA ILE A 224 -1.85 16.60 1.04
C ILE A 224 -1.69 18.08 0.64
N THR A 225 -0.48 18.48 0.26
CA THR A 225 -0.17 19.89 -0.05
C THR A 225 -0.76 20.38 -1.37
N SER A 226 -1.19 19.49 -2.26
CA SER A 226 -1.95 19.86 -3.47
C SER A 226 -3.40 20.25 -3.17
N GLY A 227 -3.88 20.05 -1.93
CA GLY A 227 -5.26 20.28 -1.53
C GLY A 227 -6.23 19.20 -2.01
N ILE A 228 -5.75 17.96 -2.21
CA ILE A 228 -6.62 16.86 -2.66
C ILE A 228 -7.78 16.64 -1.69
N PHE A 229 -7.51 16.70 -0.39
CA PHE A 229 -8.53 16.50 0.65
C PHE A 229 -9.48 17.70 0.81
N ASP A 230 -9.10 18.89 0.32
CA ASP A 230 -9.99 20.04 0.23
C ASP A 230 -11.01 19.86 -0.90
N ARG A 231 -10.58 19.22 -2.00
CA ARG A 231 -11.44 18.89 -3.15
C ARG A 231 -12.29 17.65 -2.91
N TYR A 232 -11.74 16.66 -2.22
CA TYR A 232 -12.38 15.37 -1.93
C TYR A 232 -12.35 15.10 -0.40
N PRO A 233 -13.19 15.77 0.42
CA PRO A 233 -13.11 15.70 1.87
C PRO A 233 -13.35 14.31 2.48
N GLN A 234 -14.06 13.43 1.76
CA GLN A 234 -14.35 12.06 2.21
C GLN A 234 -13.28 11.05 1.76
N LEU A 235 -12.37 11.44 0.87
CA LEU A 235 -11.31 10.55 0.38
C LEU A 235 -10.46 10.04 1.54
N GLN A 236 -10.22 8.74 1.54
CA GLN A 236 -9.28 8.09 2.47
C GLN A 236 -8.09 7.56 1.67
N ILE A 237 -6.88 7.93 2.08
CA ILE A 237 -5.63 7.43 1.51
C ILE A 237 -4.94 6.57 2.55
N MET A 238 -4.62 5.33 2.21
CA MET A 238 -3.86 4.41 3.03
C MET A 238 -2.39 4.41 2.60
N VAL A 239 -1.48 4.34 3.57
CA VAL A 239 -0.05 4.12 3.37
C VAL A 239 0.46 3.08 4.37
N GLY A 240 1.51 2.37 4.00
CA GLY A 240 2.16 1.36 4.83
C GLY A 240 3.11 1.93 5.89
N HIS A 241 3.88 1.02 6.49
CA HIS A 241 5.15 1.23 7.20
C HIS A 241 5.11 2.36 8.23
N MET A 242 4.04 2.40 9.03
CA MET A 242 3.79 3.45 10.04
C MET A 242 3.73 4.87 9.47
N GLY A 243 3.23 5.01 8.22
CA GLY A 243 2.99 6.30 7.58
C GLY A 243 4.24 6.94 6.99
N GLU A 244 5.21 6.13 6.60
CA GLU A 244 6.43 6.54 5.89
C GLU A 244 7.16 7.70 6.62
N ALA A 245 7.28 7.58 7.94
CA ALA A 245 7.85 8.55 8.87
C ALA A 245 7.14 9.93 8.95
N LEU A 246 6.09 10.19 8.19
CA LEU A 246 5.38 11.49 8.22
C LEU A 246 4.79 11.81 9.60
N PRO A 247 4.25 10.86 10.40
CA PRO A 247 3.81 11.15 11.75
C PRO A 247 4.92 11.73 12.65
N PHE A 248 6.16 11.27 12.48
CA PHE A 248 7.30 11.79 13.23
C PHE A 248 7.67 13.22 12.82
N TRP A 249 7.50 13.57 11.56
CA TRP A 249 7.88 14.87 11.01
C TRP A 249 6.77 15.91 11.08
N VAL A 250 5.53 15.53 11.41
CA VAL A 250 4.32 16.32 11.16
C VAL A 250 4.37 17.73 11.75
N TYR A 251 4.89 17.92 12.96
CA TYR A 251 5.01 19.25 13.57
C TYR A 251 5.85 20.20 12.69
N ARG A 252 6.99 19.71 12.20
CA ARG A 252 7.87 20.48 11.32
C ARG A 252 7.24 20.73 9.95
N LEU A 253 6.55 19.73 9.41
CA LEU A 253 5.84 19.86 8.14
C LEU A 253 4.75 20.95 8.20
N ASP A 254 3.93 20.93 9.25
CA ASP A 254 2.91 21.97 9.47
C ASP A 254 3.52 23.37 9.59
N TYR A 255 4.51 23.51 10.46
CA TYR A 255 5.15 24.79 10.69
C TYR A 255 5.76 25.36 9.41
N MET A 256 6.52 24.54 8.68
CA MET A 256 7.23 24.99 7.48
C MET A 256 6.31 25.22 6.29
N HIS A 257 5.25 24.41 6.14
CA HIS A 257 4.23 24.65 5.13
C HIS A 257 3.56 26.02 5.34
N GLN A 258 3.07 26.29 6.54
CA GLN A 258 2.44 27.58 6.87
C GLN A 258 3.40 28.77 6.70
N ALA A 259 4.66 28.62 7.10
CA ALA A 259 5.67 29.66 6.93
C ALA A 259 5.95 29.93 5.44
N SER A 260 6.02 28.89 4.62
CA SER A 260 6.25 29.02 3.17
C SER A 260 5.07 29.68 2.47
N VAL A 261 3.83 29.35 2.85
CA VAL A 261 2.61 30.00 2.33
C VAL A 261 2.59 31.49 2.70
N ARG A 262 2.80 31.82 3.99
CA ARG A 262 2.81 33.23 4.46
C ARG A 262 3.89 34.08 3.80
N SER A 263 5.05 33.52 3.55
CA SER A 263 6.16 34.24 2.94
C SER A 263 6.05 34.38 1.40
N GLY A 264 5.12 33.63 0.78
CA GLY A 264 5.03 33.56 -0.67
C GLY A 264 6.26 32.93 -1.34
N ARG A 265 7.07 32.14 -0.60
CA ARG A 265 8.31 31.53 -1.08
C ARG A 265 8.13 30.71 -2.35
N TYR A 266 7.00 30.03 -2.44
CA TYR A 266 6.62 29.23 -3.59
C TYR A 266 5.26 29.68 -4.12
N PRO A 267 5.19 30.35 -5.28
CA PRO A 267 3.94 30.91 -5.82
C PRO A 267 2.81 29.89 -6.04
N PHE A 268 3.18 28.62 -6.24
CA PHE A 268 2.23 27.52 -6.46
C PHE A 268 1.70 26.92 -5.16
N MET A 269 2.34 27.18 -4.01
CA MET A 269 1.94 26.63 -2.71
C MET A 269 0.75 27.43 -2.18
N LYS A 270 -0.36 26.73 -1.91
CA LYS A 270 -1.61 27.34 -1.44
C LYS A 270 -1.86 27.04 0.03
N PRO A 271 -2.62 27.91 0.72
CA PRO A 271 -3.18 27.57 2.03
C PRO A 271 -4.05 26.33 1.92
N LEU A 272 -3.98 25.47 2.93
CA LEU A 272 -4.86 24.33 3.10
C LEU A 272 -5.99 24.68 4.08
N GLN A 273 -7.15 24.03 3.98
CA GLN A 273 -8.27 24.21 4.91
C GLN A 273 -7.96 23.64 6.30
N LYS A 274 -7.09 22.64 6.38
CA LYS A 274 -6.64 22.00 7.62
C LYS A 274 -5.11 21.96 7.66
N THR A 275 -4.56 21.70 8.84
CA THR A 275 -3.13 21.38 8.98
C THR A 275 -2.84 19.98 8.43
N ILE A 276 -1.58 19.69 8.14
CA ILE A 276 -1.14 18.36 7.69
C ILE A 276 -1.50 17.31 8.75
N LEU A 277 -1.33 17.63 10.04
CA LEU A 277 -1.73 16.75 11.15
C LEU A 277 -3.23 16.45 11.14
N GLU A 278 -4.07 17.45 10.90
CA GLU A 278 -5.52 17.25 10.84
C GLU A 278 -5.90 16.36 9.65
N TYR A 279 -5.23 16.47 8.49
CA TYR A 279 -5.43 15.54 7.38
C TYR A 279 -4.95 14.14 7.70
N LEU A 280 -3.79 13.96 8.35
CA LEU A 280 -3.35 12.64 8.81
C LEU A 280 -4.38 12.01 9.75
N ARG A 281 -5.07 12.79 10.57
CA ARG A 281 -6.10 12.32 11.50
C ARG A 281 -7.46 12.07 10.86
N SER A 282 -7.78 12.73 9.75
CA SER A 282 -9.11 12.65 9.14
C SER A 282 -9.16 11.85 7.84
N ASN A 283 -8.09 11.86 7.06
CA ASN A 283 -8.08 11.36 5.68
C ASN A 283 -7.02 10.30 5.40
N VAL A 284 -6.06 10.09 6.32
CA VAL A 284 -4.99 9.11 6.12
C VAL A 284 -5.19 7.89 7.01
N LEU A 285 -5.03 6.72 6.43
CA LEU A 285 -5.01 5.42 7.09
C LEU A 285 -3.58 4.89 7.05
N ILE A 286 -3.14 4.26 8.12
CA ILE A 286 -1.76 3.80 8.25
C ILE A 286 -1.76 2.32 8.61
N THR A 287 -0.90 1.53 7.96
CA THR A 287 -0.73 0.11 8.31
C THR A 287 0.58 -0.14 9.05
N THR A 288 0.61 -1.26 9.78
CA THR A 288 1.82 -1.73 10.48
C THR A 288 2.73 -2.56 9.59
N SER A 289 2.45 -2.62 8.29
CA SER A 289 3.19 -3.41 7.31
C SER A 289 4.70 -3.27 7.50
N GLY A 290 5.42 -4.37 7.58
CA GLY A 290 6.86 -4.39 7.72
C GLY A 290 7.44 -3.74 9.00
N MET A 291 6.60 -3.24 9.93
CA MET A 291 6.99 -2.43 11.09
C MET A 291 6.42 -2.98 12.40
N ALA A 292 6.61 -4.28 12.65
CA ALA A 292 6.19 -4.93 13.89
C ALA A 292 7.01 -4.48 15.12
N TRP A 293 7.08 -3.18 15.35
CA TRP A 293 7.87 -2.55 16.40
C TRP A 293 7.00 -1.68 17.30
N ALA A 294 6.80 -2.11 18.55
CA ALA A 294 5.88 -1.49 19.49
C ALA A 294 6.06 0.04 19.64
N PRO A 295 7.29 0.60 19.79
CA PRO A 295 7.46 2.05 19.89
C PRO A 295 6.89 2.82 18.68
N ALA A 296 7.09 2.33 17.45
CA ALA A 296 6.56 2.99 16.25
C ALA A 296 5.03 2.92 16.20
N ILE A 297 4.46 1.76 16.53
CA ILE A 297 3.00 1.56 16.54
C ILE A 297 2.33 2.48 17.56
N LEU A 298 2.84 2.50 18.80
CA LEU A 298 2.29 3.31 19.89
C LEU A 298 2.44 4.81 19.60
N PHE A 299 3.58 5.24 19.09
CA PHE A 299 3.81 6.63 18.69
C PHE A 299 2.84 7.04 17.58
N THR A 300 2.69 6.24 16.53
CA THR A 300 1.80 6.55 15.41
C THR A 300 0.35 6.64 15.88
N GLN A 301 -0.13 5.69 16.69
CA GLN A 301 -1.47 5.76 17.28
C GLN A 301 -1.67 7.03 18.13
N GLN A 302 -0.66 7.45 18.89
CA GLN A 302 -0.71 8.69 19.66
C GLN A 302 -0.82 9.94 18.78
N VAL A 303 -0.13 9.96 17.64
CA VAL A 303 -0.12 11.11 16.72
C VAL A 303 -1.40 11.21 15.90
N VAL A 304 -1.78 10.11 15.22
CA VAL A 304 -2.89 10.13 14.25
C VAL A 304 -4.22 9.65 14.83
N GLY A 305 -4.20 8.98 15.96
CA GLY A 305 -5.37 8.34 16.58
C GLY A 305 -5.44 6.84 16.32
N GLU A 306 -5.97 6.10 17.29
CA GLU A 306 -6.09 4.64 17.25
C GLU A 306 -7.04 4.11 16.15
N ASP A 307 -7.99 4.95 15.70
CA ASP A 307 -8.94 4.61 14.62
C ASP A 307 -8.32 4.68 13.21
N ARG A 308 -7.06 5.11 13.11
CA ARG A 308 -6.35 5.32 11.84
C ARG A 308 -5.27 4.29 11.56
N VAL A 309 -4.95 3.42 12.51
CA VAL A 309 -3.88 2.44 12.37
C VAL A 309 -4.47 1.05 12.25
N MET A 310 -4.04 0.28 11.24
CA MET A 310 -4.50 -1.07 10.92
C MET A 310 -3.33 -2.05 10.88
N TYR A 311 -3.61 -3.29 11.24
CA TYR A 311 -2.65 -4.38 11.15
C TYR A 311 -2.37 -4.78 9.70
N ALA A 312 -1.11 -5.04 9.39
CA ALA A 312 -0.65 -5.69 8.17
C ALA A 312 0.66 -6.44 8.43
N MET A 313 0.96 -7.46 7.63
CA MET A 313 2.20 -8.24 7.75
C MET A 313 3.23 -7.91 6.68
N ASP A 314 2.82 -7.44 5.51
CA ASP A 314 3.67 -7.30 4.32
C ASP A 314 4.08 -8.65 3.69
N TYR A 315 3.13 -9.61 3.70
CA TYR A 315 3.38 -10.91 3.07
C TYR A 315 3.49 -10.78 1.54
N PRO A 316 4.44 -11.45 0.89
CA PRO A 316 5.39 -12.42 1.44
C PRO A 316 6.78 -11.84 1.73
N TYR A 317 6.98 -10.54 1.56
CA TYR A 317 8.28 -9.88 1.71
C TYR A 317 8.77 -9.91 3.16
N GLN A 318 7.83 -9.68 4.07
CA GLN A 318 8.04 -9.86 5.49
C GLN A 318 6.96 -10.82 6.00
N PHE A 319 7.37 -12.03 6.39
CA PHE A 319 6.48 -13.10 6.82
C PHE A 319 7.10 -13.83 8.01
N HIS A 320 6.59 -13.52 9.20
CA HIS A 320 7.10 -14.12 10.43
C HIS A 320 6.04 -14.15 11.53
N ALA A 321 5.84 -15.32 12.16
CA ALA A 321 4.87 -15.46 13.24
C ALA A 321 5.14 -14.55 14.46
N ASP A 322 6.39 -14.20 14.72
CA ASP A 322 6.76 -13.31 15.83
C ASP A 322 6.25 -11.88 15.64
N GLU A 323 6.03 -11.44 14.41
CA GLU A 323 5.43 -10.12 14.14
C GLU A 323 3.98 -10.07 14.62
N VAL A 324 3.21 -11.13 14.37
CA VAL A 324 1.85 -11.26 14.90
C VAL A 324 1.85 -11.23 16.42
N ARG A 325 2.80 -11.96 17.06
CA ARG A 325 2.96 -11.97 18.52
C ARG A 325 3.30 -10.60 19.08
N THR A 326 4.12 -9.82 18.37
CA THR A 326 4.43 -8.44 18.77
C THR A 326 3.16 -7.61 18.85
N HIS A 327 2.27 -7.70 17.86
CA HIS A 327 1.00 -6.97 17.87
C HIS A 327 0.05 -7.47 18.98
N ASP A 328 -0.05 -8.79 19.16
CA ASP A 328 -0.87 -9.36 20.24
C ASP A 328 -0.41 -8.92 21.64
N ASN A 329 0.91 -8.75 21.82
CA ASN A 329 1.53 -8.39 23.09
C ASN A 329 1.68 -6.87 23.31
N LEU A 330 1.18 -6.02 22.40
CA LEU A 330 1.20 -4.57 22.61
C LEU A 330 0.51 -4.22 23.93
N ALA A 331 1.15 -3.35 24.72
CA ALA A 331 0.64 -2.84 25.98
C ALA A 331 -0.42 -1.73 25.76
N ILE A 332 -1.53 -2.10 25.13
CA ILE A 332 -2.68 -1.21 24.83
C ILE A 332 -3.98 -1.83 25.35
N ALA A 333 -5.01 -1.00 25.53
CA ALA A 333 -6.32 -1.48 25.96
C ALA A 333 -6.89 -2.53 24.99
N PRO A 334 -7.65 -3.54 25.46
CA PRO A 334 -8.25 -4.56 24.59
C PRO A 334 -9.10 -3.98 23.46
N ALA A 335 -9.82 -2.90 23.72
CA ALA A 335 -10.60 -2.21 22.68
C ALA A 335 -9.73 -1.58 21.59
N THR A 336 -8.61 -0.93 21.96
CA THR A 336 -7.63 -0.38 21.02
C THR A 336 -6.96 -1.49 20.21
N LYS A 337 -6.64 -2.63 20.84
CA LYS A 337 -6.10 -3.80 20.15
C LYS A 337 -7.08 -4.35 19.12
N LYS A 338 -8.35 -4.47 19.48
CA LYS A 338 -9.40 -4.89 18.54
C LYS A 338 -9.56 -3.91 17.37
N LYS A 339 -9.42 -2.60 17.61
CA LYS A 339 -9.39 -1.60 16.53
C LYS A 339 -8.22 -1.87 15.57
N LEU A 340 -7.01 -1.99 16.10
CA LEU A 340 -5.81 -2.23 15.33
C LEU A 340 -5.91 -3.50 14.47
N MET A 341 -6.37 -4.61 15.05
CA MET A 341 -6.34 -5.93 14.44
C MET A 341 -7.56 -6.22 13.55
N GLN A 342 -8.70 -5.57 13.81
CA GLN A 342 -9.98 -5.93 13.19
C GLN A 342 -10.82 -4.72 12.77
N THR A 343 -11.36 -3.97 13.74
CA THR A 343 -12.52 -3.11 13.46
C THR A 343 -12.20 -1.89 12.60
N ASN A 344 -10.94 -1.43 12.56
CA ASN A 344 -10.53 -0.39 11.63
C ASN A 344 -10.55 -0.92 10.18
N ALA A 345 -10.05 -2.13 9.94
CA ALA A 345 -10.12 -2.74 8.62
C ALA A 345 -11.57 -2.98 8.18
N GLU A 346 -12.42 -3.51 9.07
CA GLU A 346 -13.85 -3.69 8.79
C GLU A 346 -14.53 -2.38 8.41
N ARG A 347 -14.25 -1.31 9.15
CA ARG A 347 -14.81 0.01 8.90
C ARG A 347 -14.38 0.59 7.56
N TRP A 348 -13.08 0.61 7.29
CA TRP A 348 -12.53 1.34 6.15
C TRP A 348 -12.62 0.58 4.84
N PHE A 349 -12.72 -0.75 4.88
CA PHE A 349 -12.94 -1.59 3.70
C PHE A 349 -14.39 -2.11 3.60
N SER A 350 -15.29 -1.70 4.49
CA SER A 350 -16.70 -2.15 4.48
C SER A 350 -16.82 -3.67 4.40
N LEU A 351 -16.17 -4.39 5.36
CA LEU A 351 -16.10 -5.86 5.38
C LEU A 351 -17.26 -6.49 6.14
#